data_791b11c25612a891b93a94fae849634f
#
_entry.id   791b11c25612a891b93a94fae849634f
#
_cell.length_a   1.000
_cell.length_b   1.000
_cell.length_c   1.000
_cell.angle_alpha   90.00
_cell.angle_beta   90.00
_cell.angle_gamma   90.00
#
_symmetry.space_group_name_H-M   'P 1'
#
loop_
_entity.id
_entity.type
_entity.pdbx_description
1 polymer ?
#
loop_
_entity_poly.entity_id
_entity_poly.type
_entity_poly.pdbx_seq_one_letter_code
_entity_poly.pdbx_strand_id
1 'polypeptide(L)'
;MKDCMKDVQERAARDGREPQMDVAVVEVGHLMALAARTAPKAIGKDYLDVQLLSGPDVDRLGDAMVAYGESADNKGFVRDGRNVRSSAAVLLVGLKDHPPAGLDCNGCGFDDCKGFLKAKETSKGGRYQGPACTLRVQDLGIAVGSAARTAQMHNVDNRVMYRPAVIAIELGMVSKGVALAIPMSATGKSPFFDRA
;
A
#
# COMPACT_ATOMS: atom_id res chain seq x y z
N MET A 1 7.08 20.18 -3.39
CA MET A 1 5.97 20.23 -2.40
C MET A 1 4.83 21.15 -2.82
N LYS A 2 5.08 22.41 -3.26
CA LYS A 2 4.01 23.33 -3.74
C LYS A 2 3.26 22.79 -4.96
N ASP A 3 3.95 22.22 -5.95
CA ASP A 3 3.33 21.68 -7.16
C ASP A 3 2.46 20.46 -6.85
N CYS A 4 2.91 19.54 -5.99
CA CYS A 4 2.15 18.38 -5.58
C CYS A 4 0.82 18.75 -4.89
N MET A 5 0.82 19.77 -4.04
CA MET A 5 -0.41 20.23 -3.36
C MET A 5 -1.37 20.91 -4.32
N LYS A 6 -0.87 21.59 -5.34
CA LYS A 6 -1.70 22.14 -6.41
C LYS A 6 -2.41 21.04 -7.20
N ASP A 7 -1.70 20.00 -7.59
CA ASP A 7 -2.27 18.84 -8.30
C ASP A 7 -3.37 18.14 -7.47
N VAL A 8 -3.17 18.04 -6.13
CA VAL A 8 -4.19 17.49 -5.22
C VAL A 8 -5.44 18.36 -5.20
N GLN A 9 -5.30 19.67 -5.11
CA GLN A 9 -6.43 20.62 -5.09
C GLN A 9 -7.20 20.61 -6.40
N GLU A 10 -6.50 20.67 -7.54
CA GLU A 10 -7.11 20.63 -8.88
C GLU A 10 -7.88 19.33 -9.09
N ARG A 11 -7.30 18.20 -8.67
CA ARG A 11 -7.94 16.89 -8.74
C ARG A 11 -9.20 16.84 -7.87
N ALA A 12 -9.14 17.31 -6.63
CA ALA A 12 -10.29 17.35 -5.73
C ALA A 12 -11.43 18.19 -6.32
N ALA A 13 -11.13 19.39 -6.81
CA ALA A 13 -12.11 20.28 -7.44
C ALA A 13 -12.75 19.65 -8.68
N ARG A 14 -11.96 19.01 -9.54
CA ARG A 14 -12.46 18.29 -10.74
C ARG A 14 -13.46 17.18 -10.36
N ASP A 15 -13.19 16.47 -9.26
CA ASP A 15 -13.98 15.32 -8.81
C ASP A 15 -15.11 15.73 -7.85
N GLY A 16 -15.35 17.03 -7.64
CA GLY A 16 -16.40 17.57 -6.77
C GLY A 16 -16.17 17.33 -5.28
N ARG A 17 -14.91 17.14 -4.86
CA ARG A 17 -14.50 17.05 -3.45
C ARG A 17 -14.01 18.40 -2.94
N GLU A 18 -13.92 18.54 -1.62
CA GLU A 18 -13.39 19.73 -0.96
C GLU A 18 -11.86 19.75 -1.03
N PRO A 19 -11.21 20.67 -1.79
CA PRO A 19 -9.76 20.67 -1.97
C PRO A 19 -8.96 20.73 -0.66
N GLN A 20 -9.44 21.46 0.33
CA GLN A 20 -8.78 21.61 1.63
C GLN A 20 -8.79 20.28 2.42
N MET A 21 -9.86 19.49 2.28
CA MET A 21 -9.95 18.17 2.93
C MET A 21 -8.98 17.19 2.28
N ASP A 22 -8.87 17.17 0.96
CA ASP A 22 -7.91 16.31 0.27
C ASP A 22 -6.46 16.67 0.65
N VAL A 23 -6.15 17.98 0.79
CA VAL A 23 -4.83 18.42 1.29
C VAL A 23 -4.59 17.89 2.70
N ALA A 24 -5.55 18.05 3.62
CA ALA A 24 -5.42 17.54 4.99
C ALA A 24 -5.24 16.02 5.04
N VAL A 25 -5.93 15.26 4.17
CA VAL A 25 -5.73 13.80 4.04
C VAL A 25 -4.32 13.47 3.59
N VAL A 26 -3.74 14.22 2.64
CA VAL A 26 -2.35 14.02 2.19
C VAL A 26 -1.36 14.31 3.33
N GLU A 27 -1.59 15.34 4.14
CA GLU A 27 -0.77 15.63 5.32
C GLU A 27 -0.81 14.48 6.33
N VAL A 28 -2.00 13.93 6.62
CA VAL A 28 -2.13 12.72 7.45
C VAL A 28 -1.44 11.53 6.79
N GLY A 29 -1.48 11.40 5.47
CA GLY A 29 -0.74 10.39 4.72
C GLY A 29 0.78 10.45 4.98
N HIS A 30 1.37 11.63 5.09
CA HIS A 30 2.76 11.80 5.49
C HIS A 30 3.02 11.34 6.94
N LEU A 31 2.11 11.64 7.87
CA LEU A 31 2.19 11.15 9.25
C LEU A 31 2.07 9.62 9.32
N MET A 32 1.20 9.03 8.51
CA MET A 32 1.07 7.57 8.37
C MET A 32 2.35 6.95 7.82
N ALA A 33 2.97 7.57 6.81
CA ALA A 33 4.25 7.12 6.25
C ALA A 33 5.37 7.18 7.31
N LEU A 34 5.41 8.25 8.12
CA LEU A 34 6.31 8.37 9.27
C LEU A 34 6.08 7.23 10.28
N ALA A 35 4.82 6.96 10.67
CA ALA A 35 4.47 5.90 11.60
C ALA A 35 4.85 4.50 11.07
N ALA A 36 4.65 4.24 9.77
CA ALA A 36 5.10 3.01 9.13
C ALA A 36 6.64 2.87 9.15
N ARG A 37 7.34 3.97 8.86
CA ARG A 37 8.80 4.00 8.81
C ARG A 37 9.43 3.73 10.17
N THR A 38 8.88 4.31 11.23
CA THR A 38 9.39 4.20 12.62
C THR A 38 8.85 2.99 13.39
N ALA A 39 7.89 2.25 12.84
CA ALA A 39 7.38 1.02 13.43
C ALA A 39 8.54 0.04 13.72
N PRO A 40 8.48 -0.74 14.83
CA PRO A 40 9.54 -1.69 15.17
C PRO A 40 9.74 -2.74 14.07
N LYS A 41 11.01 -3.11 13.83
CA LYS A 41 11.41 -4.12 12.85
C LYS A 41 12.31 -5.17 13.49
N ALA A 42 12.16 -6.42 13.07
CA ALA A 42 12.99 -7.52 13.53
C ALA A 42 14.48 -7.20 13.39
N ILE A 43 15.24 -7.42 14.45
CA ILE A 43 16.70 -7.13 14.55
C ILE A 43 17.09 -5.73 14.09
N GLY A 44 16.18 -4.75 14.16
CA GLY A 44 16.43 -3.35 13.80
C GLY A 44 16.76 -3.08 12.34
N LYS A 45 16.42 -4.00 11.41
CA LYS A 45 16.72 -3.85 9.97
C LYS A 45 15.46 -3.52 9.19
N ASP A 46 15.44 -2.36 8.54
CA ASP A 46 14.32 -1.87 7.74
C ASP A 46 14.42 -2.27 6.26
N TYR A 47 13.48 -3.08 5.81
CA TYR A 47 13.31 -3.48 4.41
C TYR A 47 11.98 -2.98 3.84
N LEU A 48 11.36 -1.99 4.47
CA LEU A 48 10.10 -1.45 3.97
C LEU A 48 10.33 -0.41 2.85
N ASP A 49 9.49 -0.49 1.84
CA ASP A 49 9.27 0.53 0.83
C ASP A 49 7.94 1.22 1.16
N VAL A 50 8.00 2.50 1.48
CA VAL A 50 6.83 3.29 1.90
C VAL A 50 6.68 4.44 0.92
N GLN A 51 5.59 4.47 0.17
CA GLN A 51 5.29 5.45 -0.87
C GLN A 51 3.90 6.05 -0.64
N LEU A 52 3.80 7.37 -0.65
CA LEU A 52 2.53 8.08 -0.61
C LEU A 52 2.17 8.57 -2.02
N LEU A 53 1.08 8.05 -2.57
CA LEU A 53 0.53 8.52 -3.84
C LEU A 53 -0.51 9.60 -3.59
N SER A 54 -0.47 10.65 -4.39
CA SER A 54 -1.47 11.74 -4.39
C SER A 54 -1.62 12.31 -5.81
N GLY A 55 -2.64 13.14 -6.02
CA GLY A 55 -2.85 13.75 -7.33
C GLY A 55 -3.01 12.73 -8.46
N PRO A 56 -2.34 12.92 -9.62
CA PRO A 56 -2.48 12.07 -10.81
C PRO A 56 -2.10 10.60 -10.61
N ASP A 57 -1.21 10.29 -9.66
CA ASP A 57 -0.78 8.91 -9.42
C ASP A 57 -1.91 8.06 -8.81
N VAL A 58 -2.83 8.67 -8.07
CA VAL A 58 -4.03 7.98 -7.55
C VAL A 58 -4.96 7.61 -8.70
N ASP A 59 -5.15 8.50 -9.67
CA ASP A 59 -5.95 8.25 -10.87
C ASP A 59 -5.31 7.12 -11.70
N ARG A 60 -4.02 7.21 -11.96
CA ARG A 60 -3.25 6.20 -12.70
C ARG A 60 -3.40 4.81 -12.09
N LEU A 61 -3.31 4.69 -10.76
CA LEU A 61 -3.48 3.43 -10.04
C LEU A 61 -4.93 2.93 -10.17
N GLY A 62 -5.91 3.78 -9.89
CA GLY A 62 -7.32 3.42 -9.94
C GLY A 62 -7.77 2.99 -11.34
N ASP A 63 -7.36 3.71 -12.39
CA ASP A 63 -7.67 3.39 -13.79
C ASP A 63 -7.06 2.04 -14.20
N ALA A 64 -5.80 1.79 -13.86
CA ALA A 64 -5.15 0.51 -14.13
C ALA A 64 -5.85 -0.65 -13.42
N MET A 65 -6.34 -0.44 -12.19
CA MET A 65 -7.12 -1.46 -11.47
C MET A 65 -8.45 -1.77 -12.13
N VAL A 66 -9.16 -0.75 -12.61
CA VAL A 66 -10.44 -0.93 -13.33
C VAL A 66 -10.19 -1.68 -14.63
N ALA A 67 -9.23 -1.25 -15.43
CA ALA A 67 -8.87 -1.89 -16.70
C ALA A 67 -8.47 -3.36 -16.51
N TYR A 68 -7.63 -3.65 -15.49
CA TYR A 68 -7.29 -5.02 -15.14
C TYR A 68 -8.53 -5.84 -14.74
N GLY A 69 -9.40 -5.27 -13.91
CA GLY A 69 -10.61 -5.93 -13.44
C GLY A 69 -11.58 -6.27 -14.58
N GLU A 70 -11.75 -5.38 -15.55
CA GLU A 70 -12.55 -5.59 -16.74
C GLU A 70 -11.96 -6.67 -17.65
N SER A 71 -10.65 -6.62 -17.91
CA SER A 71 -9.97 -7.61 -18.75
C SER A 71 -9.96 -9.01 -18.16
N ALA A 72 -9.93 -9.14 -16.83
CA ALA A 72 -9.87 -10.40 -16.09
C ALA A 72 -11.24 -10.87 -15.58
N ASP A 73 -12.35 -10.21 -15.95
CA ASP A 73 -13.71 -10.41 -15.41
C ASP A 73 -13.74 -10.46 -13.88
N ASN A 74 -12.98 -9.57 -13.24
CA ASN A 74 -12.85 -9.53 -11.78
C ASN A 74 -13.50 -8.28 -11.17
N LYS A 75 -14.77 -8.40 -10.81
CA LYS A 75 -15.58 -7.31 -10.21
C LYS A 75 -14.94 -6.71 -8.96
N GLY A 76 -14.14 -7.50 -8.21
CA GLY A 76 -13.44 -7.02 -7.02
C GLY A 76 -12.35 -5.98 -7.34
N PHE A 77 -11.62 -6.15 -8.46
CA PHE A 77 -10.65 -5.14 -8.92
C PHE A 77 -11.35 -3.89 -9.45
N VAL A 78 -12.44 -4.03 -10.19
CA VAL A 78 -13.23 -2.88 -10.68
C VAL A 78 -13.75 -2.04 -9.52
N ARG A 79 -14.39 -2.68 -8.51
CA ARG A 79 -14.89 -1.99 -7.32
C ARG A 79 -13.79 -1.28 -6.55
N ASP A 80 -12.71 -2.02 -6.23
CA ASP A 80 -11.61 -1.47 -5.43
C ASP A 80 -10.84 -0.38 -6.22
N GLY A 81 -10.77 -0.48 -7.55
CA GLY A 81 -10.22 0.56 -8.43
C GLY A 81 -11.05 1.85 -8.39
N ARG A 82 -12.38 1.75 -8.41
CA ARG A 82 -13.27 2.90 -8.22
C ARG A 82 -13.09 3.54 -6.86
N ASN A 83 -12.93 2.73 -5.80
CA ASN A 83 -12.65 3.24 -4.45
C ASN A 83 -11.31 3.99 -4.40
N VAL A 84 -10.27 3.47 -5.07
CA VAL A 84 -8.97 4.17 -5.20
C VAL A 84 -9.14 5.49 -5.95
N ARG A 85 -9.88 5.50 -7.06
CA ARG A 85 -10.19 6.72 -7.81
C ARG A 85 -10.87 7.80 -6.97
N SER A 86 -11.76 7.41 -6.06
CA SER A 86 -12.45 8.36 -5.16
C SER A 86 -11.62 8.77 -3.94
N SER A 87 -10.45 8.19 -3.73
CA SER A 87 -9.57 8.52 -2.61
C SER A 87 -8.79 9.80 -2.84
N ALA A 88 -8.47 10.54 -1.78
CA ALA A 88 -7.59 11.71 -1.83
C ALA A 88 -6.12 11.30 -1.99
N ALA A 89 -5.71 10.22 -1.33
CA ALA A 89 -4.37 9.68 -1.38
C ALA A 89 -4.36 8.15 -1.15
N VAL A 90 -3.22 7.50 -1.45
CA VAL A 90 -3.00 6.07 -1.17
C VAL A 90 -1.60 5.90 -0.58
N LEU A 91 -1.52 5.33 0.62
CA LEU A 91 -0.23 4.90 1.18
C LEU A 91 0.05 3.46 0.74
N LEU A 92 1.17 3.25 0.07
CA LEU A 92 1.71 1.93 -0.27
C LEU A 92 2.79 1.56 0.74
N VAL A 93 2.70 0.36 1.29
CA VAL A 93 3.75 -0.21 2.15
C VAL A 93 4.10 -1.58 1.60
N GLY A 94 5.34 -1.73 1.13
CA GLY A 94 5.84 -2.97 0.52
C GLY A 94 7.15 -3.43 1.15
N LEU A 95 7.48 -4.69 0.95
CA LEU A 95 8.79 -5.24 1.26
C LEU A 95 9.71 -5.09 0.05
N LYS A 96 10.87 -4.49 0.27
CA LYS A 96 12.00 -4.58 -0.67
C LYS A 96 12.53 -6.01 -0.72
N ASP A 97 13.38 -6.29 -1.68
CA ASP A 97 14.17 -7.51 -1.62
C ASP A 97 14.96 -7.58 -0.32
N HIS A 98 14.96 -8.75 0.34
CA HIS A 98 15.52 -8.90 1.69
C HIS A 98 16.09 -10.30 1.91
N PRO A 99 17.18 -10.43 2.70
CA PRO A 99 17.62 -11.71 3.23
C PRO A 99 16.69 -12.16 4.37
N PRO A 100 16.70 -13.46 4.74
CA PRO A 100 16.04 -13.92 5.96
C PRO A 100 16.66 -13.26 7.20
N ALA A 101 15.96 -13.34 8.32
CA ALA A 101 16.45 -12.77 9.58
C ALA A 101 17.67 -13.52 10.17
N GLY A 102 17.96 -14.73 9.68
CA GLY A 102 19.10 -15.53 10.13
C GLY A 102 18.88 -16.25 11.45
N LEU A 103 17.63 -16.54 11.81
CA LEU A 103 17.26 -17.18 13.09
C LEU A 103 16.93 -18.66 12.96
N ASP A 104 16.97 -19.23 11.75
CA ASP A 104 16.60 -20.62 11.44
C ASP A 104 15.31 -21.09 12.13
N CYS A 105 14.31 -20.16 12.19
CA CYS A 105 13.10 -20.31 12.99
C CYS A 105 11.99 -21.15 12.32
N ASN A 106 12.23 -21.64 11.10
CA ASN A 106 11.26 -22.42 10.29
C ASN A 106 9.90 -21.71 10.01
N GLY A 107 9.71 -20.48 10.45
CA GLY A 107 8.45 -19.75 10.31
C GLY A 107 8.00 -19.49 8.87
N CYS A 108 8.90 -19.53 7.90
CA CYS A 108 8.63 -19.41 6.47
C CYS A 108 8.45 -20.79 5.76
N GLY A 109 8.48 -21.90 6.52
CA GLY A 109 8.28 -23.26 6.00
C GLY A 109 9.52 -23.92 5.41
N PHE A 110 10.71 -23.32 5.59
CA PHE A 110 11.99 -23.92 5.25
C PHE A 110 12.71 -24.39 6.52
N ASP A 111 13.46 -25.48 6.46
CA ASP A 111 14.16 -26.05 7.62
C ASP A 111 15.16 -25.06 8.24
N ASP A 112 15.81 -24.27 7.40
CA ASP A 112 16.75 -23.21 7.81
C ASP A 112 16.70 -22.01 6.84
N CYS A 113 17.44 -20.97 7.18
CA CYS A 113 17.55 -19.76 6.35
C CYS A 113 18.34 -20.00 5.04
N LYS A 114 19.16 -21.04 4.96
CA LYS A 114 19.87 -21.41 3.72
C LYS A 114 18.92 -22.02 2.71
N GLY A 115 17.99 -22.89 3.15
CA GLY A 115 16.92 -23.45 2.33
C GLY A 115 16.01 -22.35 1.76
N PHE A 116 15.67 -21.34 2.58
CA PHE A 116 14.95 -20.15 2.11
C PHE A 116 15.71 -19.41 0.99
N LEU A 117 17.01 -19.15 1.16
CA LEU A 117 17.81 -18.44 0.15
C LEU A 117 17.88 -19.21 -1.16
N LYS A 118 18.11 -20.53 -1.11
CA LYS A 118 18.12 -21.41 -2.29
C LYS A 118 16.78 -21.39 -3.05
N ALA A 119 15.66 -21.45 -2.31
CA ALA A 119 14.33 -21.36 -2.92
C ALA A 119 14.06 -19.98 -3.55
N LYS A 120 14.60 -18.92 -2.95
CA LYS A 120 14.48 -17.55 -3.46
C LYS A 120 15.20 -17.36 -4.79
N GLU A 121 16.38 -17.95 -4.99
CA GLU A 121 17.16 -17.89 -6.23
C GLU A 121 16.40 -18.53 -7.41
N THR A 122 15.61 -19.56 -7.16
CA THR A 122 14.88 -20.30 -8.19
C THR A 122 13.42 -19.87 -8.36
N SER A 123 12.95 -18.93 -7.55
CA SER A 123 11.57 -18.46 -7.58
C SER A 123 11.28 -17.69 -8.86
N LYS A 124 10.24 -18.11 -9.58
CA LYS A 124 9.74 -17.37 -10.76
C LYS A 124 8.86 -16.18 -10.37
N GLY A 125 8.55 -16.01 -9.07
CA GLY A 125 7.62 -15.01 -8.61
C GLY A 125 6.17 -15.28 -9.05
N GLY A 126 5.30 -14.35 -8.75
CA GLY A 126 3.89 -14.33 -9.08
C GLY A 126 3.43 -12.87 -8.99
N ARG A 127 2.26 -12.65 -8.41
CA ARG A 127 1.82 -11.28 -8.06
C ARG A 127 2.76 -10.61 -7.06
N TYR A 128 3.38 -11.41 -6.22
CA TYR A 128 4.48 -11.01 -5.34
C TYR A 128 5.74 -11.79 -5.68
N GLN A 129 6.89 -11.18 -5.46
CA GLN A 129 8.18 -11.85 -5.52
C GLN A 129 8.41 -12.59 -4.19
N GLY A 130 8.21 -13.89 -4.18
CA GLY A 130 8.47 -14.76 -3.02
C GLY A 130 9.71 -15.63 -3.22
N PRO A 131 10.10 -16.44 -2.20
CA PRO A 131 9.54 -16.47 -0.86
C PRO A 131 9.87 -15.22 -0.03
N ALA A 132 9.05 -14.93 0.99
CA ALA A 132 9.29 -13.85 1.95
C ALA A 132 9.55 -14.42 3.34
N CYS A 133 10.53 -13.85 4.05
CA CYS A 133 10.82 -14.23 5.43
C CYS A 133 9.63 -13.82 6.33
N THR A 134 9.11 -14.73 7.14
CA THR A 134 7.95 -14.49 8.01
C THR A 134 8.15 -13.28 8.91
N LEU A 135 9.34 -13.11 9.50
CA LEU A 135 9.62 -11.96 10.35
C LEU A 135 9.58 -10.63 9.57
N ARG A 136 10.01 -10.62 8.30
CA ARG A 136 9.90 -9.43 7.46
C ARG A 136 8.45 -9.13 7.04
N VAL A 137 7.63 -10.16 6.88
CA VAL A 137 6.18 -9.98 6.65
C VAL A 137 5.50 -9.46 7.92
N GLN A 138 5.94 -9.90 9.11
CA GLN A 138 5.49 -9.33 10.38
C GLN A 138 5.87 -7.85 10.50
N ASP A 139 7.10 -7.46 10.15
CA ASP A 139 7.54 -6.06 10.11
C ASP A 139 6.60 -5.20 9.22
N LEU A 140 6.23 -5.73 8.05
CA LEU A 140 5.25 -5.09 7.16
C LEU A 140 3.89 -4.94 7.86
N GLY A 141 3.37 -5.99 8.49
CA GLY A 141 2.09 -5.95 9.19
C GLY A 141 2.06 -4.94 10.34
N ILE A 142 3.13 -4.87 11.13
CA ILE A 142 3.29 -3.89 12.22
C ILE A 142 3.30 -2.46 11.65
N ALA A 143 4.02 -2.22 10.56
CA ALA A 143 4.09 -0.92 9.91
C ALA A 143 2.73 -0.48 9.34
N VAL A 144 2.01 -1.38 8.67
CA VAL A 144 0.66 -1.14 8.15
C VAL A 144 -0.32 -0.85 9.28
N GLY A 145 -0.28 -1.62 10.37
CA GLY A 145 -1.11 -1.37 11.54
C GLY A 145 -0.82 -0.02 12.22
N SER A 146 0.46 0.36 12.30
CA SER A 146 0.90 1.67 12.83
C SER A 146 0.38 2.82 11.96
N ALA A 147 0.47 2.70 10.63
CA ALA A 147 -0.07 3.68 9.69
C ALA A 147 -1.60 3.79 9.79
N ALA A 148 -2.31 2.67 9.77
CA ALA A 148 -3.77 2.66 9.87
C ALA A 148 -4.27 3.28 11.19
N ARG A 149 -3.58 3.02 12.31
CA ARG A 149 -3.87 3.69 13.58
C ARG A 149 -3.68 5.20 13.49
N THR A 150 -2.62 5.67 12.81
CA THR A 150 -2.40 7.11 12.62
C THR A 150 -3.56 7.75 11.87
N ALA A 151 -4.05 7.14 10.79
CA ALA A 151 -5.25 7.61 10.10
C ALA A 151 -6.47 7.67 11.02
N GLN A 152 -6.68 6.64 11.84
CA GLN A 152 -7.78 6.58 12.79
C GLN A 152 -7.72 7.71 13.83
N MET A 153 -6.54 8.06 14.32
CA MET A 153 -6.34 9.15 15.28
C MET A 153 -6.71 10.53 14.70
N HIS A 154 -6.64 10.67 13.39
CA HIS A 154 -6.99 11.87 12.64
C HIS A 154 -8.37 11.79 11.96
N ASN A 155 -9.18 10.78 12.27
CA ASN A 155 -10.50 10.53 11.68
C ASN A 155 -10.50 10.45 10.14
N VAL A 156 -9.42 10.01 9.53
CA VAL A 156 -9.33 9.79 8.08
C VAL A 156 -9.87 8.41 7.75
N ASP A 157 -10.91 8.36 6.92
CA ASP A 157 -11.44 7.11 6.37
C ASP A 157 -10.36 6.39 5.60
N ASN A 158 -10.19 5.11 5.90
CA ASN A 158 -9.17 4.29 5.25
C ASN A 158 -9.55 2.81 5.24
N ARG A 159 -8.88 2.05 4.37
CA ARG A 159 -8.99 0.60 4.35
C ARG A 159 -7.69 -0.03 3.89
N VAL A 160 -7.19 -1.01 4.64
CA VAL A 160 -6.05 -1.84 4.18
C VAL A 160 -6.52 -2.76 3.07
N MET A 161 -5.89 -2.68 1.91
CA MET A 161 -6.27 -3.42 0.69
C MET A 161 -5.08 -4.13 0.06
N TYR A 162 -5.35 -5.34 -0.47
CA TYR A 162 -4.41 -6.14 -1.25
C TYR A 162 -4.36 -5.74 -2.73
N ARG A 163 -5.53 -5.60 -3.38
CA ARG A 163 -5.63 -5.42 -4.84
C ARG A 163 -4.90 -4.18 -5.38
N PRO A 164 -5.01 -2.99 -4.74
CA PRO A 164 -4.27 -1.82 -5.21
C PRO A 164 -2.76 -2.03 -5.15
N ALA A 165 -2.26 -2.74 -4.13
CA ALA A 165 -0.82 -3.01 -4.01
C ALA A 165 -0.30 -3.91 -5.14
N VAL A 166 -1.08 -4.90 -5.61
CA VAL A 166 -0.72 -5.76 -6.74
C VAL A 166 -0.53 -4.93 -8.00
N ILE A 167 -1.48 -4.06 -8.34
CA ILE A 167 -1.38 -3.21 -9.53
C ILE A 167 -0.30 -2.13 -9.36
N ALA A 168 -0.11 -1.59 -8.16
CA ALA A 168 0.99 -0.66 -7.88
C ALA A 168 2.37 -1.29 -8.12
N ILE A 169 2.55 -2.57 -7.81
CA ILE A 169 3.78 -3.33 -8.14
C ILE A 169 3.96 -3.44 -9.67
N GLU A 170 2.92 -3.78 -10.40
CA GLU A 170 2.96 -3.90 -11.87
C GLU A 170 3.29 -2.55 -12.54
N LEU A 171 2.81 -1.44 -11.96
CA LEU A 171 3.12 -0.08 -12.39
C LEU A 171 4.48 0.45 -11.92
N GLY A 172 5.23 -0.30 -11.11
CA GLY A 172 6.51 0.13 -10.55
C GLY A 172 6.41 1.21 -9.47
N MET A 173 5.23 1.40 -8.85
CA MET A 173 4.99 2.39 -7.81
C MET A 173 5.48 1.94 -6.42
N VAL A 174 5.73 0.65 -6.24
CA VAL A 174 6.24 0.05 -5.01
C VAL A 174 7.06 -1.20 -5.34
N SER A 175 7.95 -1.60 -4.45
CA SER A 175 8.81 -2.78 -4.61
C SER A 175 8.01 -4.08 -4.80
N LYS A 176 8.58 -5.04 -5.57
CA LYS A 176 7.92 -6.29 -6.01
C LYS A 176 7.68 -7.33 -4.90
N GLY A 177 8.11 -7.09 -3.67
CA GLY A 177 7.81 -7.97 -2.53
C GLY A 177 6.34 -7.95 -2.12
N VAL A 178 6.02 -8.55 -0.97
CA VAL A 178 4.68 -8.46 -0.39
C VAL A 178 4.35 -7.00 -0.10
N ALA A 179 3.20 -6.52 -0.53
CA ALA A 179 2.78 -5.14 -0.33
C ALA A 179 1.29 -5.01 0.00
N LEU A 180 0.95 -3.95 0.71
CA LEU A 180 -0.42 -3.54 1.01
C LEU A 180 -0.59 -2.05 0.70
N ALA A 181 -1.82 -1.67 0.37
CA ALA A 181 -2.19 -0.30 0.09
C ALA A 181 -3.25 0.17 1.09
N ILE A 182 -3.20 1.44 1.44
CA ILE A 182 -4.16 2.09 2.33
C ILE A 182 -4.70 3.33 1.60
N PRO A 183 -5.76 3.21 0.79
CA PRO A 183 -6.46 4.38 0.26
C PRO A 183 -7.13 5.16 1.39
N MET A 184 -7.18 6.48 1.24
CA MET A 184 -7.61 7.44 2.26
C MET A 184 -8.59 8.47 1.71
N SER A 185 -9.57 8.83 2.51
CA SER A 185 -10.60 9.80 2.15
C SER A 185 -11.11 10.56 3.39
N ALA A 186 -11.61 11.77 3.19
CA ALA A 186 -12.34 12.53 4.21
C ALA A 186 -13.58 13.17 3.55
N THR A 187 -14.61 12.35 3.39
CA THR A 187 -15.92 12.77 2.86
C THR A 187 -17.01 12.47 3.89
N GLY A 188 -18.17 13.05 3.75
CA GLY A 188 -19.29 12.85 4.69
C GLY A 188 -19.76 11.40 4.83
N LYS A 189 -19.31 10.52 3.90
CA LYS A 189 -19.56 9.08 3.90
C LYS A 189 -18.31 8.34 3.45
N SER A 190 -17.85 7.36 4.25
CA SER A 190 -16.69 6.54 3.86
C SER A 190 -16.96 5.74 2.58
N PRO A 191 -16.12 5.88 1.53
CA PRO A 191 -16.34 5.19 0.26
C PRO A 191 -15.88 3.72 0.28
N PHE A 192 -15.17 3.26 1.32
CA PHE A 192 -14.47 1.98 1.31
C PHE A 192 -15.31 0.78 1.71
N PHE A 193 -16.50 0.99 2.25
CA PHE A 193 -17.37 -0.07 2.79
C PHE A 193 -18.71 -0.18 2.06
N ASP A 194 -18.91 0.59 1.00
CA ASP A 194 -20.06 0.43 0.12
C ASP A 194 -19.93 -0.91 -0.63
N ARG A 195 -20.84 -1.81 -0.31
CA ARG A 195 -20.98 -3.10 -0.97
C ARG A 195 -22.34 -3.10 -1.65
N ALA A 196 -22.35 -2.75 -2.92
CA ALA A 196 -23.49 -3.04 -3.79
C ALA A 196 -23.37 -4.48 -4.30
#